data_fabc928b5e1fd94ba3004980e4702f51
#
_entry.id   fabc928b5e1fd94ba3004980e4702f51
#
_cell.length_a   1.000
_cell.length_b   1.000
_cell.length_c   1.000
_cell.angle_alpha   90.00
_cell.angle_beta   90.00
_cell.angle_gamma   90.00
#
_symmetry.space_group_name_H-M   'P 1'
#
loop_
_entity.id
_entity.type
_entity.pdbx_description
1 polymer ?
#
loop_
_entity_poly.entity_id
_entity_poly.type
_entity_poly.pdbx_seq_one_letter_code
_entity_poly.pdbx_strand_id
1 'polypeptide(L)'
;MEEKEIGLYIHMPFCKQKCYYCDFVSYPNRYEMVERYIKCLKSEIVQYANENRIMHEHGLEPKFIIKTIYIGGGTPSSIDELYILNVMETIKTSFEIDEEAEITIEVNPGTASKEKLKTYKEAGINRISIGLQAVQDRLLKSIGRIHNYSDFENTFEWAREAGFDNINVDLMLALPNQTLDDLKESVKTIANLKPEHISVYSLIVEENTKMEKMVQDGIAILPTDEEERAMYWFVKDYLEKHKYKHYEISNFAKPGFESKHNTDCWKQKEYIGIGAAACSFMDNKRYSNIESLEQYIKNIENGNPNRNLVLNETLNEEDKMNEFMMLGLRKIDGVNIGDFKKIFGVNPIMKYCKTLDKLTHEDLIQVDENNIKLSKKGIDLANLVWEEFV
;
A
#
# COMPACT_ATOMS: atom_id res chain seq x y z
N MET A 1 -21.28 12.23 21.01
CA MET A 1 -20.62 10.93 20.94
C MET A 1 -19.32 11.14 20.18
N GLU A 2 -18.29 10.41 20.48
CA GLU A 2 -16.99 10.57 19.84
C GLU A 2 -17.05 10.15 18.38
N GLU A 3 -16.20 10.76 17.54
CA GLU A 3 -15.95 10.38 16.17
C GLU A 3 -14.71 9.49 16.13
N LYS A 4 -14.67 8.52 15.20
CA LYS A 4 -13.56 7.60 15.00
C LYS A 4 -13.01 7.75 13.59
N GLU A 5 -11.75 8.16 13.49
CA GLU A 5 -11.05 8.27 12.20
C GLU A 5 -10.66 6.88 11.70
N ILE A 6 -11.05 6.53 10.48
CA ILE A 6 -10.70 5.24 9.86
C ILE A 6 -10.25 5.41 8.40
N GLY A 7 -9.51 4.41 7.89
CA GLY A 7 -9.22 4.25 6.47
C GLY A 7 -10.19 3.30 5.77
N LEU A 8 -10.37 3.48 4.46
CA LEU A 8 -11.03 2.50 3.59
C LEU A 8 -10.01 1.96 2.56
N TYR A 9 -9.93 0.65 2.43
CA TYR A 9 -9.23 -0.02 1.33
C TYR A 9 -10.25 -0.70 0.42
N ILE A 10 -10.21 -0.38 -0.86
CA ILE A 10 -11.13 -0.94 -1.86
C ILE A 10 -10.34 -1.83 -2.80
N HIS A 11 -10.58 -3.13 -2.75
CA HIS A 11 -9.88 -4.09 -3.58
C HIS A 11 -10.54 -4.25 -4.94
N MET A 12 -9.78 -4.02 -6.01
CA MET A 12 -10.20 -4.23 -7.41
C MET A 12 -9.39 -5.37 -8.02
N PRO A 13 -9.88 -6.62 -7.98
CA PRO A 13 -9.08 -7.80 -8.29
C PRO A 13 -8.88 -8.08 -9.79
N PHE A 14 -9.09 -7.12 -10.66
CA PHE A 14 -9.04 -7.31 -12.11
C PHE A 14 -7.71 -6.83 -12.69
N CYS A 15 -7.11 -7.63 -13.56
CA CYS A 15 -5.91 -7.29 -14.31
C CYS A 15 -6.08 -7.67 -15.78
N LYS A 16 -5.41 -6.92 -16.67
CA LYS A 16 -5.26 -7.33 -18.06
C LYS A 16 -4.31 -8.52 -18.18
N GLN A 17 -3.25 -8.53 -17.36
CA GLN A 17 -2.28 -9.60 -17.25
C GLN A 17 -1.68 -9.57 -15.84
N LYS A 18 -1.43 -10.74 -15.24
CA LYS A 18 -0.72 -10.86 -13.97
C LYS A 18 0.80 -10.76 -14.21
N CYS A 19 1.46 -9.83 -13.53
CA CYS A 19 2.92 -9.69 -13.57
C CYS A 19 3.59 -10.93 -12.98
N TYR A 20 4.81 -11.24 -13.38
CA TYR A 20 5.49 -12.49 -13.00
C TYR A 20 5.85 -12.56 -11.52
N TYR A 21 6.01 -11.43 -10.87
CA TYR A 21 6.35 -11.30 -9.44
C TYR A 21 5.14 -11.10 -8.52
N CYS A 22 3.93 -10.90 -9.08
CA CYS A 22 2.78 -10.46 -8.30
C CYS A 22 2.16 -11.62 -7.52
N ASP A 23 2.09 -11.50 -6.20
CA ASP A 23 1.43 -12.39 -5.26
C ASP A 23 0.00 -11.93 -4.91
N PHE A 24 -0.34 -10.66 -5.17
CA PHE A 24 -1.67 -10.13 -4.87
C PHE A 24 -2.77 -10.96 -5.53
N VAL A 25 -3.87 -11.14 -4.78
CA VAL A 25 -5.07 -11.80 -5.30
C VAL A 25 -5.65 -10.95 -6.44
N SER A 26 -5.45 -11.44 -7.65
CA SER A 26 -5.91 -10.76 -8.86
C SER A 26 -6.26 -11.77 -9.96
N TYR A 27 -7.27 -11.44 -10.76
CA TYR A 27 -7.86 -12.31 -11.77
C TYR A 27 -7.68 -11.69 -13.16
N PRO A 28 -6.72 -12.16 -13.95
CA PRO A 28 -6.53 -11.65 -15.30
C PRO A 28 -7.67 -12.08 -16.21
N ASN A 29 -8.08 -11.17 -17.10
CA ASN A 29 -9.08 -11.42 -18.14
C ASN A 29 -10.47 -11.91 -17.64
N ARG A 30 -10.88 -11.56 -16.39
CA ARG A 30 -12.20 -11.90 -15.84
C ARG A 30 -13.18 -10.72 -15.91
N TYR A 31 -13.13 -9.94 -16.98
CA TYR A 31 -13.93 -8.71 -17.14
C TYR A 31 -15.44 -8.97 -17.21
N GLU A 32 -15.88 -10.18 -17.58
CA GLU A 32 -17.27 -10.59 -17.54
C GLU A 32 -17.89 -10.58 -16.14
N MET A 33 -17.06 -10.57 -15.11
CA MET A 33 -17.52 -10.53 -13.71
C MET A 33 -17.55 -9.11 -13.10
N VAL A 34 -16.98 -8.12 -13.78
CA VAL A 34 -16.81 -6.76 -13.23
C VAL A 34 -18.13 -6.17 -12.78
N GLU A 35 -19.15 -6.18 -13.63
CA GLU A 35 -20.45 -5.56 -13.30
C GLU A 35 -21.08 -6.18 -12.05
N ARG A 36 -21.07 -7.52 -11.95
CA ARG A 36 -21.60 -8.24 -10.78
C ARG A 36 -20.78 -7.94 -9.55
N TYR A 37 -19.44 -7.94 -9.68
CA TYR A 37 -18.53 -7.62 -8.60
C TYR A 37 -18.77 -6.21 -8.05
N ILE A 38 -18.87 -5.21 -8.91
CA ILE A 38 -19.11 -3.80 -8.50
C ILE A 38 -20.47 -3.66 -7.80
N LYS A 39 -21.51 -4.36 -8.23
CA LYS A 39 -22.80 -4.39 -7.51
C LYS A 39 -22.64 -4.96 -6.11
N CYS A 40 -21.89 -6.04 -5.95
CA CYS A 40 -21.61 -6.65 -4.65
C CYS A 40 -20.76 -5.73 -3.78
N LEU A 41 -19.69 -5.14 -4.34
CA LEU A 41 -18.83 -4.19 -3.65
C LEU A 41 -19.62 -3.00 -3.08
N LYS A 42 -20.52 -2.43 -3.87
CA LYS A 42 -21.41 -1.34 -3.43
C LYS A 42 -22.35 -1.78 -2.30
N SER A 43 -22.87 -3.01 -2.38
CA SER A 43 -23.70 -3.56 -1.30
C SER A 43 -22.92 -3.71 0.00
N GLU A 44 -21.67 -4.15 -0.06
CA GLU A 44 -20.79 -4.27 1.10
C GLU A 44 -20.47 -2.89 1.70
N ILE A 45 -20.17 -1.88 0.88
CA ILE A 45 -19.96 -0.49 1.33
C ILE A 45 -21.18 0.01 2.11
N VAL A 46 -22.38 -0.15 1.54
CA VAL A 46 -23.65 0.30 2.17
C VAL A 46 -23.90 -0.47 3.47
N GLN A 47 -23.58 -1.76 3.52
CA GLN A 47 -23.74 -2.56 4.73
C GLN A 47 -22.87 -2.04 5.86
N TYR A 48 -21.57 -1.87 5.67
CA TYR A 48 -20.67 -1.32 6.71
C TYR A 48 -21.11 0.04 7.21
N ALA A 49 -21.51 0.93 6.30
CA ALA A 49 -22.00 2.25 6.66
C ALA A 49 -23.28 2.21 7.47
N ASN A 50 -24.25 1.35 7.10
CA ASN A 50 -25.50 1.18 7.84
C ASN A 50 -25.27 0.57 9.21
N GLU A 51 -24.42 -0.45 9.32
CA GLU A 51 -24.05 -1.07 10.59
C GLU A 51 -23.46 -0.04 11.55
N ASN A 52 -22.46 0.75 11.11
CA ASN A 52 -21.90 1.82 11.93
C ASN A 52 -22.94 2.88 12.32
N ARG A 53 -23.80 3.31 11.39
CA ARG A 53 -24.85 4.27 11.68
C ARG A 53 -25.80 3.75 12.76
N ILE A 54 -26.27 2.50 12.65
CA ILE A 54 -27.16 1.88 13.63
C ILE A 54 -26.48 1.79 15.00
N MET A 55 -25.23 1.32 15.04
CA MET A 55 -24.47 1.20 16.29
C MET A 55 -24.23 2.56 16.93
N HIS A 56 -23.93 3.59 16.12
CA HIS A 56 -23.78 4.97 16.58
C HIS A 56 -25.08 5.55 17.14
N GLU A 57 -26.21 5.40 16.43
CA GLU A 57 -27.52 5.88 16.88
C GLU A 57 -27.96 5.24 18.22
N HIS A 58 -27.54 4.01 18.48
CA HIS A 58 -27.76 3.31 19.77
C HIS A 58 -26.69 3.62 20.84
N GLY A 59 -25.70 4.45 20.53
CA GLY A 59 -24.61 4.83 21.46
C GLY A 59 -23.61 3.70 21.76
N LEU A 60 -23.52 2.70 20.90
CA LEU A 60 -22.66 1.54 21.07
C LEU A 60 -21.27 1.72 20.42
N GLU A 61 -21.19 2.50 19.34
CA GLU A 61 -19.95 2.80 18.63
C GLU A 61 -19.87 4.29 18.25
N PRO A 62 -18.64 4.83 18.10
CA PRO A 62 -18.43 6.16 17.54
C PRO A 62 -18.81 6.21 16.06
N LYS A 63 -19.14 7.39 15.55
CA LYS A 63 -19.36 7.62 14.13
C LYS A 63 -18.05 7.55 13.37
N PHE A 64 -18.00 6.82 12.26
CA PHE A 64 -16.82 6.76 11.41
C PHE A 64 -16.68 8.00 10.54
N ILE A 65 -15.46 8.57 10.56
CA ILE A 65 -15.02 9.64 9.66
C ILE A 65 -13.91 9.08 8.79
N ILE A 66 -14.10 9.07 7.48
CA ILE A 66 -13.13 8.50 6.55
C ILE A 66 -12.00 9.51 6.28
N LYS A 67 -10.78 9.17 6.70
CA LYS A 67 -9.57 9.99 6.50
C LYS A 67 -8.76 9.59 5.29
N THR A 68 -8.85 8.32 4.87
CA THR A 68 -8.16 7.84 3.68
C THR A 68 -9.02 6.84 2.92
N ILE A 69 -8.98 6.89 1.60
CA ILE A 69 -9.54 5.88 0.70
C ILE A 69 -8.43 5.43 -0.24
N TYR A 70 -8.16 4.12 -0.29
CA TYR A 70 -7.16 3.56 -1.18
C TYR A 70 -7.81 2.50 -2.09
N ILE A 71 -7.83 2.76 -3.40
CA ILE A 71 -8.38 1.87 -4.41
C ILE A 71 -7.22 1.17 -5.10
N GLY A 72 -7.03 -0.12 -4.80
CA GLY A 72 -5.86 -0.88 -5.24
C GLY A 72 -6.15 -2.35 -5.50
N GLY A 73 -5.11 -3.18 -5.48
CA GLY A 73 -5.15 -4.63 -5.54
C GLY A 73 -4.64 -5.22 -6.84
N GLY A 74 -5.50 -5.50 -7.82
CA GLY A 74 -5.10 -5.90 -9.16
C GLY A 74 -4.65 -4.70 -10.00
N THR A 75 -5.54 -4.18 -10.80
CA THR A 75 -5.29 -2.96 -11.59
C THR A 75 -6.62 -2.18 -11.73
N PRO A 76 -6.94 -1.27 -10.81
CA PRO A 76 -8.20 -0.52 -10.87
C PRO A 76 -8.42 0.21 -12.20
N SER A 77 -7.35 0.71 -12.82
CA SER A 77 -7.42 1.38 -14.12
C SER A 77 -7.68 0.44 -15.31
N SER A 78 -7.70 -0.88 -15.10
CA SER A 78 -7.97 -1.86 -16.18
C SER A 78 -9.45 -2.00 -16.51
N ILE A 79 -10.35 -1.58 -15.62
CA ILE A 79 -11.80 -1.59 -15.83
C ILE A 79 -12.29 -0.23 -16.34
N ASP A 80 -13.56 -0.16 -16.77
CA ASP A 80 -14.20 1.08 -17.18
C ASP A 80 -14.27 2.07 -16.00
N GLU A 81 -13.95 3.33 -16.27
CA GLU A 81 -13.92 4.41 -15.26
C GLU A 81 -15.27 4.68 -14.60
N LEU A 82 -16.37 4.39 -15.29
CA LEU A 82 -17.70 4.55 -14.72
C LEU A 82 -17.95 3.62 -13.52
N TYR A 83 -17.28 2.46 -13.47
CA TYR A 83 -17.35 1.61 -12.28
C TYR A 83 -16.66 2.24 -11.07
N ILE A 84 -15.51 2.89 -11.27
CA ILE A 84 -14.81 3.61 -10.21
C ILE A 84 -15.64 4.81 -9.75
N LEU A 85 -16.21 5.59 -10.68
CA LEU A 85 -17.12 6.68 -10.35
C LEU A 85 -18.30 6.20 -9.49
N ASN A 86 -18.98 5.13 -9.90
CA ASN A 86 -20.11 4.54 -9.16
C ASN A 86 -19.72 4.07 -7.74
N VAL A 87 -18.53 3.51 -7.56
CA VAL A 87 -18.02 3.11 -6.25
C VAL A 87 -17.78 4.35 -5.38
N MET A 88 -17.12 5.38 -5.92
CA MET A 88 -16.87 6.63 -5.20
C MET A 88 -18.16 7.35 -4.81
N GLU A 89 -19.17 7.40 -5.68
CA GLU A 89 -20.49 7.94 -5.35
C GLU A 89 -21.17 7.16 -4.22
N THR A 90 -21.03 5.83 -4.23
CA THR A 90 -21.58 4.99 -3.15
C THR A 90 -20.88 5.28 -1.82
N ILE A 91 -19.55 5.42 -1.81
CA ILE A 91 -18.81 5.77 -0.59
C ILE A 91 -19.24 7.14 -0.06
N LYS A 92 -19.28 8.17 -0.95
CA LYS A 92 -19.67 9.54 -0.58
C LYS A 92 -21.09 9.67 -0.02
N THR A 93 -21.99 8.82 -0.48
CA THR A 93 -23.39 8.82 0.01
C THR A 93 -23.58 7.96 1.26
N SER A 94 -22.63 7.08 1.57
CA SER A 94 -22.73 6.12 2.67
C SER A 94 -21.98 6.56 3.92
N PHE A 95 -20.81 7.19 3.74
CA PHE A 95 -19.93 7.62 4.82
C PHE A 95 -19.72 9.13 4.84
N GLU A 96 -19.39 9.66 6.01
CA GLU A 96 -18.81 10.98 6.13
C GLU A 96 -17.32 10.93 5.80
N ILE A 97 -16.91 11.72 4.81
CA ILE A 97 -15.52 11.81 4.36
C ILE A 97 -14.96 13.14 4.84
N ASP A 98 -13.79 13.10 5.48
CA ASP A 98 -13.07 14.29 5.90
C ASP A 98 -12.72 15.17 4.67
N GLU A 99 -12.81 16.48 4.81
CA GLU A 99 -12.50 17.43 3.72
C GLU A 99 -11.04 17.32 3.24
N GLU A 100 -10.13 16.91 4.13
CA GLU A 100 -8.69 16.70 3.87
C GLU A 100 -8.35 15.22 3.58
N ALA A 101 -9.35 14.37 3.32
CA ALA A 101 -9.13 12.94 3.07
C ALA A 101 -8.21 12.71 1.87
N GLU A 102 -7.23 11.81 2.04
CA GLU A 102 -6.44 11.29 0.93
C GLU A 102 -7.22 10.20 0.19
N ILE A 103 -7.49 10.41 -1.09
CA ILE A 103 -8.21 9.44 -1.94
C ILE A 103 -7.27 9.01 -3.07
N THR A 104 -6.73 7.81 -2.95
CA THR A 104 -5.72 7.25 -3.86
C THR A 104 -6.33 6.20 -4.79
N ILE A 105 -5.89 6.19 -6.05
CA ILE A 105 -6.12 5.09 -7.00
C ILE A 105 -4.80 4.62 -7.62
N GLU A 106 -4.65 3.29 -7.73
CA GLU A 106 -3.55 2.69 -8.49
C GLU A 106 -3.83 2.69 -9.99
N VAL A 107 -2.83 3.07 -10.75
CA VAL A 107 -2.89 3.18 -12.20
C VAL A 107 -1.73 2.41 -12.83
N ASN A 108 -2.05 1.50 -13.75
CA ASN A 108 -1.04 0.85 -14.57
C ASN A 108 -0.95 1.58 -15.93
N PRO A 109 0.25 2.08 -16.32
CA PRO A 109 0.45 2.62 -17.66
C PRO A 109 -0.02 1.63 -18.73
N GLY A 110 -0.60 2.11 -19.82
CA GLY A 110 -1.20 1.26 -20.86
C GLY A 110 -2.62 0.75 -20.54
N THR A 111 -3.16 1.08 -19.36
CA THR A 111 -4.59 0.87 -19.04
C THR A 111 -5.33 2.17 -18.74
N ALA A 112 -4.59 3.27 -18.58
CA ALA A 112 -5.15 4.60 -18.40
C ALA A 112 -5.39 5.29 -19.77
N SER A 113 -6.34 6.23 -19.78
CA SER A 113 -6.53 7.19 -20.85
C SER A 113 -6.72 8.58 -20.23
N LYS A 114 -6.64 9.61 -21.05
CA LYS A 114 -6.87 10.99 -20.60
C LYS A 114 -8.27 11.17 -20.02
N GLU A 115 -9.27 10.55 -20.63
CA GLU A 115 -10.67 10.57 -20.20
C GLU A 115 -10.83 9.88 -18.85
N LYS A 116 -10.22 8.71 -18.66
CA LYS A 116 -10.24 7.99 -17.38
C LYS A 116 -9.68 8.84 -16.24
N LEU A 117 -8.50 9.43 -16.45
CA LEU A 117 -7.86 10.24 -15.42
C LEU A 117 -8.68 11.47 -15.06
N LYS A 118 -9.32 12.09 -16.04
CA LYS A 118 -10.26 13.20 -15.82
C LYS A 118 -11.47 12.73 -14.98
N THR A 119 -12.07 11.59 -15.34
CA THR A 119 -13.19 11.01 -14.57
C THR A 119 -12.79 10.69 -13.13
N TYR A 120 -11.58 10.17 -12.90
CA TYR A 120 -11.08 9.92 -11.54
C TYR A 120 -10.95 11.21 -10.74
N LYS A 121 -10.45 12.29 -11.35
CA LYS A 121 -10.37 13.60 -10.70
C LYS A 121 -11.75 14.16 -10.36
N GLU A 122 -12.72 14.05 -11.28
CA GLU A 122 -14.10 14.45 -11.08
C GLU A 122 -14.80 13.61 -10.01
N ALA A 123 -14.44 12.32 -9.87
CA ALA A 123 -14.88 11.45 -8.79
C ALA A 123 -14.32 11.84 -7.41
N GLY A 124 -13.43 12.85 -7.35
CA GLY A 124 -12.83 13.36 -6.10
C GLY A 124 -11.56 12.63 -5.69
N ILE A 125 -11.01 11.76 -6.55
CA ILE A 125 -9.70 11.16 -6.31
C ILE A 125 -8.65 12.26 -6.40
N ASN A 126 -7.79 12.37 -5.39
CA ASN A 126 -6.82 13.46 -5.27
C ASN A 126 -5.36 12.99 -5.30
N ARG A 127 -5.10 11.69 -5.26
CA ARG A 127 -3.78 11.07 -5.38
C ARG A 127 -3.78 9.91 -6.39
N ILE A 128 -2.75 9.81 -7.22
CA ILE A 128 -2.55 8.70 -8.15
C ILE A 128 -1.24 7.99 -7.83
N SER A 129 -1.25 6.65 -7.83
CA SER A 129 -0.04 5.81 -7.79
C SER A 129 0.17 5.13 -9.14
N ILE A 130 1.25 5.47 -9.85
CA ILE A 130 1.53 4.96 -11.19
C ILE A 130 2.62 3.90 -11.13
N GLY A 131 2.27 2.65 -11.43
CA GLY A 131 3.17 1.51 -11.41
C GLY A 131 4.08 1.44 -12.63
N LEU A 132 5.16 2.21 -12.68
CA LEU A 132 6.15 2.16 -13.77
C LEU A 132 7.11 0.96 -13.66
N GLN A 133 7.75 0.80 -12.52
CA GLN A 133 8.74 -0.20 -12.14
C GLN A 133 10.17 0.06 -12.69
N ALA A 134 10.35 0.32 -13.96
CA ALA A 134 11.63 0.69 -14.60
C ALA A 134 11.39 1.51 -15.85
N VAL A 135 12.38 2.31 -16.28
CA VAL A 135 12.29 3.05 -17.56
C VAL A 135 12.77 2.21 -18.75
N GLN A 136 13.50 1.13 -18.51
CA GLN A 136 14.00 0.26 -19.56
C GLN A 136 12.96 -0.79 -19.94
N ASP A 137 12.49 -0.75 -21.18
CA ASP A 137 11.48 -1.70 -21.71
C ASP A 137 11.89 -3.17 -21.60
N ARG A 138 13.20 -3.48 -21.64
CA ARG A 138 13.69 -4.84 -21.45
C ARG A 138 13.41 -5.37 -20.04
N LEU A 139 13.56 -4.50 -19.03
CA LEU A 139 13.28 -4.85 -17.63
C LEU A 139 11.77 -4.99 -17.41
N LEU A 140 10.94 -4.10 -17.96
CA LEU A 140 9.49 -4.22 -17.93
C LEU A 140 9.02 -5.56 -18.50
N LYS A 141 9.56 -5.97 -19.65
CA LYS A 141 9.26 -7.27 -20.27
C LYS A 141 9.70 -8.45 -19.40
N SER A 142 10.87 -8.36 -18.75
CA SER A 142 11.40 -9.45 -17.90
C SER A 142 10.52 -9.76 -16.69
N ILE A 143 9.74 -8.79 -16.21
CA ILE A 143 8.80 -8.93 -15.08
C ILE A 143 7.34 -9.07 -15.52
N GLY A 144 7.08 -9.18 -16.83
CA GLY A 144 5.73 -9.39 -17.38
C GLY A 144 4.84 -8.15 -17.37
N ARG A 145 5.42 -6.93 -17.44
CA ARG A 145 4.62 -5.70 -17.62
C ARG A 145 4.13 -5.59 -19.05
N ILE A 146 2.91 -5.06 -19.20
CA ILE A 146 2.24 -4.93 -20.51
C ILE A 146 2.53 -3.59 -21.18
N HIS A 147 3.06 -2.62 -20.45
CA HIS A 147 3.35 -1.27 -20.92
C HIS A 147 4.87 -1.10 -21.21
N ASN A 148 5.18 -0.06 -21.93
CA ASN A 148 6.53 0.45 -22.16
C ASN A 148 6.70 1.83 -21.49
N TYR A 149 7.90 2.39 -21.55
CA TYR A 149 8.18 3.68 -20.93
C TYR A 149 7.35 4.83 -21.53
N SER A 150 7.10 4.81 -22.85
CA SER A 150 6.27 5.85 -23.50
C SER A 150 4.80 5.83 -23.02
N ASP A 151 4.25 4.64 -22.70
CA ASP A 151 2.92 4.54 -22.10
C ASP A 151 2.87 5.23 -20.72
N PHE A 152 3.97 5.13 -19.96
CA PHE A 152 4.10 5.82 -18.69
C PHE A 152 4.19 7.34 -18.87
N GLU A 153 5.04 7.82 -19.80
CA GLU A 153 5.16 9.26 -20.07
C GLU A 153 3.79 9.87 -20.38
N ASN A 154 3.05 9.25 -21.29
CA ASN A 154 1.69 9.69 -21.63
C ASN A 154 0.78 9.68 -20.38
N THR A 155 0.81 8.61 -19.58
CA THR A 155 -0.04 8.51 -18.39
C THR A 155 0.28 9.61 -17.38
N PHE A 156 1.56 9.90 -17.15
CA PHE A 156 2.02 10.95 -16.25
C PHE A 156 1.58 12.34 -16.73
N GLU A 157 1.76 12.64 -18.02
CA GLU A 157 1.32 13.90 -18.62
C GLU A 157 -0.19 14.08 -18.51
N TRP A 158 -0.98 13.05 -18.88
CA TRP A 158 -2.44 13.09 -18.75
C TRP A 158 -2.91 13.26 -17.30
N ALA A 159 -2.20 12.68 -16.35
CA ALA A 159 -2.51 12.89 -14.94
C ALA A 159 -2.30 14.35 -14.53
N ARG A 160 -1.19 14.99 -14.98
CA ARG A 160 -0.96 16.43 -14.76
C ARG A 160 -2.00 17.30 -15.45
N GLU A 161 -2.35 17.00 -16.71
CA GLU A 161 -3.40 17.70 -17.45
C GLU A 161 -4.79 17.58 -16.81
N ALA A 162 -5.08 16.43 -16.18
CA ALA A 162 -6.31 16.22 -15.42
C ALA A 162 -6.31 16.97 -14.06
N GLY A 163 -5.20 17.61 -13.67
CA GLY A 163 -5.06 18.41 -12.45
C GLY A 163 -4.69 17.60 -11.22
N PHE A 164 -3.97 16.47 -11.37
CA PHE A 164 -3.39 15.77 -10.22
C PHE A 164 -2.07 16.41 -9.80
N ASP A 165 -2.06 16.94 -8.57
CA ASP A 165 -0.90 17.57 -7.94
C ASP A 165 -0.21 16.64 -6.91
N ASN A 166 -0.76 15.44 -6.69
CA ASN A 166 -0.19 14.41 -5.84
C ASN A 166 -0.07 13.11 -6.65
N ILE A 167 1.10 12.91 -7.27
CA ILE A 167 1.40 11.74 -8.08
C ILE A 167 2.54 10.96 -7.43
N ASN A 168 2.29 9.69 -7.18
CA ASN A 168 3.32 8.71 -6.86
C ASN A 168 3.76 7.95 -8.11
N VAL A 169 5.04 7.65 -8.22
CA VAL A 169 5.60 6.75 -9.22
C VAL A 169 6.29 5.60 -8.51
N ASP A 170 5.86 4.37 -8.82
CA ASP A 170 6.46 3.16 -8.28
C ASP A 170 7.62 2.72 -9.16
N LEU A 171 8.79 2.51 -8.56
CA LEU A 171 9.97 1.91 -9.14
C LEU A 171 10.32 0.62 -8.38
N MET A 172 11.01 -0.28 -9.05
CA MET A 172 11.56 -1.49 -8.43
C MET A 172 13.07 -1.55 -8.61
N LEU A 173 13.76 -1.98 -7.58
CA LEU A 173 15.17 -2.35 -7.61
C LEU A 173 15.33 -3.87 -7.52
N ALA A 174 16.52 -4.37 -7.82
CA ALA A 174 16.85 -5.80 -7.86
C ALA A 174 16.01 -6.62 -8.87
N LEU A 175 15.55 -6.00 -9.96
CA LEU A 175 14.89 -6.73 -11.05
C LEU A 175 15.85 -7.71 -11.75
N PRO A 176 15.35 -8.80 -12.37
CA PRO A 176 16.20 -9.72 -13.12
C PRO A 176 17.04 -9.00 -14.17
N ASN A 177 18.36 -9.22 -14.12
CA ASN A 177 19.37 -8.59 -14.98
C ASN A 177 19.39 -7.04 -14.92
N GLN A 178 18.89 -6.44 -13.88
CA GLN A 178 19.01 -5.01 -13.63
C GLN A 178 20.41 -4.69 -13.11
N THR A 179 21.05 -3.73 -13.72
CA THR A 179 22.31 -3.17 -13.22
C THR A 179 22.08 -1.94 -12.36
N LEU A 180 23.09 -1.57 -11.56
CA LEU A 180 23.06 -0.31 -10.81
C LEU A 180 22.88 0.90 -11.76
N ASP A 181 23.42 0.85 -12.98
CA ASP A 181 23.29 1.97 -13.93
C ASP A 181 21.88 2.04 -14.53
N ASP A 182 21.19 0.93 -14.74
CA ASP A 182 19.76 0.92 -15.09
C ASP A 182 18.89 1.59 -14.02
N LEU A 183 19.15 1.25 -12.76
CA LEU A 183 18.42 1.88 -11.66
C LEU A 183 18.72 3.38 -11.55
N LYS A 184 19.99 3.76 -11.69
CA LYS A 184 20.39 5.17 -11.71
C LYS A 184 19.69 5.96 -12.80
N GLU A 185 19.56 5.39 -13.99
CA GLU A 185 18.82 5.99 -15.09
C GLU A 185 17.35 6.16 -14.73
N SER A 186 16.69 5.10 -14.22
CA SER A 186 15.29 5.12 -13.81
C SER A 186 15.03 6.21 -12.77
N VAL A 187 15.80 6.22 -11.68
CA VAL A 187 15.63 7.19 -10.58
C VAL A 187 15.86 8.63 -11.04
N LYS A 188 16.91 8.87 -11.86
CA LYS A 188 17.19 10.20 -12.39
C LYS A 188 16.08 10.70 -13.32
N THR A 189 15.61 9.84 -14.20
CA THR A 189 14.53 10.16 -15.14
C THR A 189 13.27 10.53 -14.40
N ILE A 190 12.86 9.74 -13.41
CA ILE A 190 11.63 10.01 -12.65
C ILE A 190 11.79 11.23 -11.74
N ALA A 191 12.91 11.41 -11.06
CA ALA A 191 13.14 12.60 -10.23
C ALA A 191 13.10 13.91 -11.06
N ASN A 192 13.52 13.88 -12.33
CA ASN A 192 13.43 15.02 -13.24
C ASN A 192 11.98 15.38 -13.63
N LEU A 193 11.05 14.43 -13.62
CA LEU A 193 9.60 14.68 -13.81
C LEU A 193 8.96 15.31 -12.57
N LYS A 194 9.69 15.32 -11.43
CA LYS A 194 9.30 15.95 -10.17
C LYS A 194 7.93 15.48 -9.64
N PRO A 195 7.62 14.17 -9.61
CA PRO A 195 6.44 13.72 -8.89
C PRO A 195 6.49 14.15 -7.42
N GLU A 196 5.39 14.11 -6.71
CA GLU A 196 5.35 14.46 -5.29
C GLU A 196 5.84 13.31 -4.41
N HIS A 197 5.72 12.09 -4.91
CA HIS A 197 6.06 10.88 -4.19
C HIS A 197 6.73 9.86 -5.13
N ILE A 198 7.70 9.11 -4.61
CA ILE A 198 8.38 8.02 -5.33
C ILE A 198 8.47 6.83 -4.37
N SER A 199 7.91 5.70 -4.78
CA SER A 199 8.09 4.42 -4.09
C SER A 199 9.19 3.64 -4.80
N VAL A 200 10.12 3.04 -4.05
CA VAL A 200 11.15 2.18 -4.62
C VAL A 200 11.25 0.89 -3.80
N TYR A 201 10.73 -0.19 -4.35
CA TYR A 201 10.64 -1.49 -3.70
C TYR A 201 11.73 -2.42 -4.20
N SER A 202 12.37 -3.20 -3.30
CA SER A 202 13.14 -4.37 -3.71
C SER A 202 12.19 -5.45 -4.28
N LEU A 203 12.60 -6.10 -5.35
CA LEU A 203 11.90 -7.29 -5.82
C LEU A 203 12.00 -8.39 -4.78
N ILE A 204 10.85 -8.82 -4.25
CA ILE A 204 10.74 -10.03 -3.45
C ILE A 204 10.23 -11.15 -4.35
N VAL A 205 10.89 -12.31 -4.29
CA VAL A 205 10.46 -13.50 -5.02
C VAL A 205 9.51 -14.29 -4.14
N GLU A 206 8.23 -14.05 -4.33
CA GLU A 206 7.17 -14.70 -3.57
C GLU A 206 6.89 -16.12 -4.07
N GLU A 207 6.54 -17.00 -3.13
CA GLU A 207 6.17 -18.39 -3.43
C GLU A 207 4.97 -18.46 -4.39
N ASN A 208 4.92 -19.51 -5.19
CA ASN A 208 3.86 -19.75 -6.18
C ASN A 208 3.73 -18.69 -7.28
N THR A 209 4.70 -17.78 -7.42
CA THR A 209 4.75 -16.82 -8.52
C THR A 209 5.47 -17.40 -9.74
N LYS A 210 5.20 -16.81 -10.90
CA LYS A 210 5.97 -17.16 -12.11
C LYS A 210 7.46 -16.75 -11.97
N MET A 211 7.73 -15.69 -11.21
CA MET A 211 9.09 -15.21 -10.94
C MET A 211 9.89 -16.25 -10.17
N GLU A 212 9.31 -16.83 -9.12
CA GLU A 212 9.96 -17.91 -8.36
C GLU A 212 10.43 -19.05 -9.30
N LYS A 213 9.52 -19.52 -10.14
CA LYS A 213 9.87 -20.57 -11.11
C LYS A 213 10.98 -20.16 -12.08
N MET A 214 10.94 -18.90 -12.58
CA MET A 214 11.96 -18.39 -13.48
C MET A 214 13.34 -18.30 -12.81
N VAL A 215 13.38 -17.97 -11.51
CA VAL A 215 14.63 -17.97 -10.72
C VAL A 215 15.13 -19.39 -10.50
N GLN A 216 14.26 -20.32 -10.09
CA GLN A 216 14.61 -21.73 -9.90
C GLN A 216 15.12 -22.41 -11.19
N ASP A 217 14.55 -22.07 -12.34
CA ASP A 217 14.94 -22.57 -13.67
C ASP A 217 16.20 -21.87 -14.22
N GLY A 218 16.78 -20.89 -13.50
CA GLY A 218 17.95 -20.10 -13.94
C GLY A 218 17.66 -19.15 -15.12
N ILE A 219 16.39 -18.86 -15.40
CA ILE A 219 15.96 -17.94 -16.47
C ILE A 219 16.05 -16.49 -16.00
N ALA A 220 15.67 -16.22 -14.75
CA ALA A 220 15.76 -14.92 -14.11
C ALA A 220 16.99 -14.88 -13.20
N ILE A 221 17.95 -14.02 -13.50
CA ILE A 221 19.17 -13.83 -12.71
C ILE A 221 18.98 -12.54 -11.91
N LEU A 222 18.92 -12.67 -10.59
CA LEU A 222 18.81 -11.53 -9.69
C LEU A 222 20.17 -10.93 -9.39
N PRO A 223 20.27 -9.63 -9.10
CA PRO A 223 21.46 -9.03 -8.51
C PRO A 223 21.86 -9.71 -7.20
N THR A 224 23.12 -9.62 -6.84
CA THR A 224 23.62 -10.05 -5.52
C THR A 224 23.12 -9.11 -4.41
N ASP A 225 23.18 -9.56 -3.16
CA ASP A 225 22.81 -8.74 -2.00
C ASP A 225 23.62 -7.43 -1.93
N GLU A 226 24.93 -7.49 -2.30
CA GLU A 226 25.77 -6.30 -2.35
C GLU A 226 25.33 -5.32 -3.43
N GLU A 227 24.95 -5.82 -4.61
CA GLU A 227 24.42 -4.99 -5.70
C GLU A 227 23.07 -4.37 -5.30
N GLU A 228 22.18 -5.14 -4.69
CA GLU A 228 20.91 -4.64 -4.18
C GLU A 228 21.11 -3.55 -3.12
N ARG A 229 22.03 -3.76 -2.16
CA ARG A 229 22.39 -2.74 -1.16
C ARG A 229 22.95 -1.48 -1.82
N ALA A 230 23.82 -1.62 -2.79
CA ALA A 230 24.34 -0.48 -3.55
C ALA A 230 23.24 0.29 -4.30
N MET A 231 22.27 -0.42 -4.87
CA MET A 231 21.08 0.15 -5.50
C MET A 231 20.26 0.95 -4.49
N TYR A 232 19.90 0.35 -3.35
CA TYR A 232 19.09 0.98 -2.32
C TYR A 232 19.71 2.29 -1.78
N TRP A 233 21.00 2.24 -1.42
CA TRP A 233 21.68 3.41 -0.89
C TRP A 233 21.88 4.52 -1.93
N PHE A 234 22.08 4.14 -3.20
CA PHE A 234 22.06 5.12 -4.27
C PHE A 234 20.72 5.86 -4.38
N VAL A 235 19.60 5.11 -4.35
CA VAL A 235 18.23 5.68 -4.40
C VAL A 235 18.04 6.70 -3.28
N LYS A 236 18.31 6.27 -2.04
CA LYS A 236 18.17 7.13 -0.86
C LYS A 236 19.00 8.41 -1.00
N ASP A 237 20.31 8.27 -1.26
CA ASP A 237 21.21 9.43 -1.33
C ASP A 237 20.85 10.37 -2.48
N TYR A 238 20.40 9.82 -3.60
CA TYR A 238 20.01 10.61 -4.76
C TYR A 238 18.72 11.38 -4.51
N LEU A 239 17.68 10.73 -4.02
CA LEU A 239 16.36 11.35 -3.78
C LEU A 239 16.40 12.38 -2.65
N GLU A 240 17.14 12.13 -1.57
CA GLU A 240 17.34 13.14 -0.51
C GLU A 240 18.02 14.43 -1.04
N LYS A 241 19.05 14.28 -1.89
CA LYS A 241 19.68 15.43 -2.58
C LYS A 241 18.70 16.20 -3.46
N HIS A 242 17.65 15.56 -3.95
CA HIS A 242 16.58 16.16 -4.77
C HIS A 242 15.35 16.56 -3.94
N LYS A 243 15.51 16.69 -2.60
CA LYS A 243 14.51 17.21 -1.65
C LYS A 243 13.31 16.27 -1.43
N TYR A 244 13.46 14.97 -1.69
CA TYR A 244 12.53 13.97 -1.22
C TYR A 244 12.93 13.53 0.18
N LYS A 245 12.01 13.56 1.13
CA LYS A 245 12.19 12.99 2.46
C LYS A 245 12.02 11.46 2.36
N HIS A 246 13.03 10.71 2.77
CA HIS A 246 12.91 9.29 3.04
C HIS A 246 12.13 9.12 4.35
N TYR A 247 10.86 8.77 4.30
CA TYR A 247 10.01 8.76 5.50
C TYR A 247 9.69 7.36 6.03
N GLU A 248 9.78 6.34 5.16
CA GLU A 248 9.73 4.93 5.51
C GLU A 248 10.58 4.11 4.52
N ILE A 249 10.82 2.84 4.78
CA ILE A 249 11.84 2.02 4.11
C ILE A 249 11.80 2.10 2.58
N SER A 250 10.62 2.09 1.97
CA SER A 250 10.46 2.04 0.52
C SER A 250 9.97 3.34 -0.10
N ASN A 251 9.63 4.35 0.70
CA ASN A 251 8.91 5.53 0.20
C ASN A 251 9.62 6.85 0.48
N PHE A 252 9.61 7.69 -0.55
CA PHE A 252 10.21 9.02 -0.58
C PHE A 252 9.17 10.04 -1.04
N ALA A 253 9.03 11.13 -0.33
CA ALA A 253 8.05 12.17 -0.65
C ALA A 253 8.62 13.57 -0.51
N LYS A 254 8.10 14.52 -1.28
CA LYS A 254 8.23 15.93 -0.94
C LYS A 254 7.52 16.18 0.39
N PRO A 255 8.00 17.12 1.24
CA PRO A 255 7.34 17.40 2.52
C PRO A 255 5.85 17.71 2.35
N GLY A 256 5.01 16.98 3.11
CA GLY A 256 3.54 17.09 3.07
C GLY A 256 2.85 16.19 2.04
N PHE A 257 3.60 15.37 1.30
CA PHE A 257 3.06 14.42 0.32
C PHE A 257 3.34 12.95 0.69
N GLU A 258 3.74 12.70 1.95
CA GLU A 258 3.81 11.35 2.49
C GLU A 258 2.44 10.67 2.38
N SER A 259 2.36 9.40 1.94
CA SER A 259 1.08 8.68 1.85
C SER A 259 0.43 8.58 3.22
N LYS A 260 -0.73 9.23 3.39
CA LYS A 260 -1.48 9.21 4.65
C LYS A 260 -1.97 7.79 4.95
N HIS A 261 -2.51 7.10 3.94
CA HIS A 261 -3.03 5.73 4.10
C HIS A 261 -1.95 4.77 4.59
N ASN A 262 -0.79 4.72 3.92
CA ASN A 262 0.32 3.85 4.32
C ASN A 262 0.87 4.22 5.70
N THR A 263 1.02 5.54 5.96
CA THR A 263 1.50 6.02 7.26
C THR A 263 0.55 5.63 8.40
N ASP A 264 -0.74 5.65 8.16
CA ASP A 264 -1.75 5.24 9.14
C ASP A 264 -1.68 3.73 9.42
N CYS A 265 -1.44 2.90 8.38
CA CYS A 265 -1.15 1.47 8.58
C CYS A 265 0.09 1.24 9.45
N TRP A 266 1.19 2.00 9.22
CA TRP A 266 2.42 1.91 10.03
C TRP A 266 2.26 2.45 11.46
N LYS A 267 1.18 3.18 11.73
CA LYS A 267 0.76 3.64 13.06
C LYS A 267 -0.30 2.74 13.70
N GLN A 268 -0.59 1.59 13.10
CA GLN A 268 -1.61 0.65 13.56
C GLN A 268 -3.01 1.29 13.70
N LYS A 269 -3.33 2.28 12.83
CA LYS A 269 -4.68 2.83 12.77
C LYS A 269 -5.64 1.87 12.10
N GLU A 270 -6.90 1.96 12.47
CA GLU A 270 -7.93 1.09 11.97
C GLU A 270 -8.37 1.44 10.54
N TYR A 271 -8.68 0.39 9.80
CA TYR A 271 -9.20 0.50 8.43
C TYR A 271 -10.14 -0.65 8.10
N ILE A 272 -11.05 -0.40 7.17
CA ILE A 272 -11.97 -1.40 6.61
C ILE A 272 -11.53 -1.71 5.19
N GLY A 273 -11.29 -2.99 4.91
CA GLY A 273 -11.07 -3.52 3.57
C GLY A 273 -12.36 -4.06 2.98
N ILE A 274 -12.69 -3.63 1.77
CA ILE A 274 -13.91 -3.95 1.06
C ILE A 274 -13.56 -4.62 -0.28
N GLY A 275 -14.23 -5.71 -0.59
CA GLY A 275 -13.99 -6.52 -1.79
C GLY A 275 -13.30 -7.85 -1.50
N ALA A 276 -13.27 -8.75 -2.49
CA ALA A 276 -12.62 -10.06 -2.38
C ALA A 276 -11.15 -9.91 -1.97
N ALA A 277 -10.67 -10.73 -1.06
CA ALA A 277 -9.32 -10.71 -0.48
C ALA A 277 -8.94 -9.44 0.30
N ALA A 278 -9.80 -8.44 0.42
CA ALA A 278 -9.48 -7.24 1.18
C ALA A 278 -9.32 -7.56 2.67
N CYS A 279 -8.26 -7.02 3.28
CA CYS A 279 -8.01 -7.13 4.71
C CYS A 279 -8.54 -5.91 5.46
N SER A 280 -8.97 -6.12 6.71
CA SER A 280 -9.42 -5.08 7.64
C SER A 280 -8.69 -5.22 8.97
N PHE A 281 -8.47 -4.09 9.64
CA PHE A 281 -8.04 -4.04 11.03
C PHE A 281 -9.00 -3.17 11.82
N MET A 282 -9.82 -3.78 12.67
CA MET A 282 -10.85 -3.11 13.47
C MET A 282 -10.96 -3.75 14.85
N ASP A 283 -11.08 -2.93 15.90
CA ASP A 283 -11.29 -3.38 17.27
C ASP A 283 -10.30 -4.47 17.73
N ASN A 284 -9.01 -4.26 17.40
CA ASN A 284 -7.90 -5.18 17.66
C ASN A 284 -8.04 -6.55 16.96
N LYS A 285 -8.81 -6.63 15.89
CA LYS A 285 -9.01 -7.86 15.12
C LYS A 285 -8.62 -7.64 13.67
N ARG A 286 -7.98 -8.64 13.08
CA ARG A 286 -7.71 -8.70 11.65
C ARG A 286 -8.70 -9.62 10.98
N TYR A 287 -9.34 -9.11 9.97
CA TYR A 287 -10.25 -9.84 9.10
C TYR A 287 -9.73 -9.80 7.68
N SER A 288 -10.08 -10.81 6.90
CA SER A 288 -10.00 -10.73 5.44
C SER A 288 -11.32 -11.17 4.83
N ASN A 289 -11.64 -10.64 3.68
CA ASN A 289 -12.65 -11.25 2.83
C ASN A 289 -12.04 -12.48 2.14
N ILE A 290 -12.91 -13.47 1.86
CA ILE A 290 -12.49 -14.65 1.10
C ILE A 290 -11.87 -14.23 -0.25
N GLU A 291 -10.85 -14.97 -0.69
CA GLU A 291 -10.14 -14.66 -1.93
C GLU A 291 -11.00 -14.94 -3.17
N SER A 292 -11.71 -16.06 -3.20
CA SER A 292 -12.48 -16.48 -4.38
C SER A 292 -13.51 -15.45 -4.84
N LEU A 293 -13.27 -14.87 -6.01
CA LEU A 293 -14.13 -13.88 -6.65
C LEU A 293 -15.57 -14.39 -6.83
N GLU A 294 -15.72 -15.64 -7.31
CA GLU A 294 -17.00 -16.27 -7.53
C GLU A 294 -17.78 -16.49 -6.22
N GLN A 295 -17.08 -16.94 -5.18
CA GLN A 295 -17.72 -17.22 -3.90
C GLN A 295 -18.09 -15.91 -3.19
N TYR A 296 -17.24 -14.88 -3.28
CA TYR A 296 -17.51 -13.54 -2.77
C TYR A 296 -18.82 -12.98 -3.35
N ILE A 297 -18.93 -12.98 -4.68
CA ILE A 297 -20.13 -12.52 -5.39
C ILE A 297 -21.36 -13.34 -4.96
N LYS A 298 -21.26 -14.67 -5.00
CA LYS A 298 -22.35 -15.58 -4.65
C LYS A 298 -22.86 -15.38 -3.23
N ASN A 299 -22.00 -15.16 -2.28
CA ASN A 299 -22.39 -14.94 -0.89
C ASN A 299 -23.21 -13.66 -0.72
N ILE A 300 -22.80 -12.56 -1.36
CA ILE A 300 -23.51 -11.28 -1.31
C ILE A 300 -24.85 -11.37 -2.05
N GLU A 301 -24.87 -11.93 -3.25
CA GLU A 301 -26.11 -12.10 -4.04
C GLU A 301 -27.15 -12.97 -3.32
N ASN A 302 -26.71 -13.92 -2.49
CA ASN A 302 -27.59 -14.75 -1.67
C ASN A 302 -27.99 -14.10 -0.32
N GLY A 303 -27.63 -12.82 -0.09
CA GLY A 303 -27.95 -12.12 1.15
C GLY A 303 -27.15 -12.58 2.37
N ASN A 304 -25.99 -13.18 2.18
CA ASN A 304 -25.12 -13.69 3.24
C ASN A 304 -23.70 -13.06 3.16
N PRO A 305 -23.56 -11.74 3.19
CA PRO A 305 -22.25 -11.08 3.02
C PRO A 305 -21.26 -11.48 4.13
N ASN A 306 -21.72 -11.69 5.38
CA ASN A 306 -20.86 -12.06 6.51
C ASN A 306 -20.14 -13.42 6.30
N ARG A 307 -20.56 -14.24 5.32
CA ARG A 307 -19.82 -15.45 4.94
C ARG A 307 -18.53 -15.14 4.18
N ASN A 308 -18.33 -13.92 3.75
CA ASN A 308 -17.08 -13.50 3.13
C ASN A 308 -16.01 -13.19 4.17
N LEU A 309 -16.40 -12.81 5.39
CA LEU A 309 -15.45 -12.44 6.44
C LEU A 309 -14.81 -13.67 7.08
N VAL A 310 -13.49 -13.65 7.13
CA VAL A 310 -12.65 -14.60 7.84
C VAL A 310 -11.93 -13.85 8.94
N LEU A 311 -12.15 -14.25 10.20
CA LEU A 311 -11.36 -13.74 11.32
C LEU A 311 -9.98 -14.40 11.26
N ASN A 312 -8.95 -13.64 10.98
CA ASN A 312 -7.59 -14.13 10.88
C ASN A 312 -6.91 -14.15 12.26
N GLU A 313 -7.09 -13.07 13.03
CA GLU A 313 -6.38 -12.88 14.28
C GLU A 313 -7.15 -11.94 15.23
N THR A 314 -6.95 -12.14 16.54
CA THR A 314 -7.36 -11.21 17.59
C THR A 314 -6.14 -10.84 18.42
N LEU A 315 -5.74 -9.58 18.38
CA LEU A 315 -4.57 -9.08 19.09
C LEU A 315 -4.88 -8.85 20.57
N ASN A 316 -4.11 -9.45 21.45
CA ASN A 316 -4.09 -9.07 22.85
C ASN A 316 -3.21 -7.82 23.06
N GLU A 317 -3.10 -7.30 24.28
CA GLU A 317 -2.32 -6.07 24.55
C GLU A 317 -0.81 -6.25 24.26
N GLU A 318 -0.28 -7.45 24.42
CA GLU A 318 1.13 -7.74 24.13
C GLU A 318 1.37 -7.79 22.62
N ASP A 319 0.50 -8.46 21.87
CA ASP A 319 0.54 -8.52 20.41
C ASP A 319 0.47 -7.10 19.80
N LYS A 320 -0.42 -6.24 20.32
CA LYS A 320 -0.53 -4.84 19.88
C LYS A 320 0.75 -4.05 20.11
N MET A 321 1.36 -4.20 21.28
CA MET A 321 2.63 -3.53 21.59
C MET A 321 3.75 -4.02 20.68
N ASN A 322 3.84 -5.32 20.45
CA ASN A 322 4.85 -5.94 19.60
C ASN A 322 4.69 -5.48 18.15
N GLU A 323 3.47 -5.53 17.63
CA GLU A 323 3.17 -5.08 16.27
C GLU A 323 3.40 -3.57 16.10
N PHE A 324 3.07 -2.76 17.11
CA PHE A 324 3.35 -1.32 17.08
C PHE A 324 4.85 -1.04 16.96
N MET A 325 5.69 -1.83 17.64
CA MET A 325 7.16 -1.76 17.49
C MET A 325 7.57 -2.16 16.07
N MET A 326 7.11 -3.31 15.59
CA MET A 326 7.44 -3.85 14.27
C MET A 326 7.04 -2.88 13.14
N LEU A 327 5.79 -2.41 13.12
CA LEU A 327 5.29 -1.47 12.11
C LEU A 327 5.93 -0.09 12.23
N GLY A 328 6.11 0.39 13.47
CA GLY A 328 6.72 1.69 13.75
C GLY A 328 8.19 1.77 13.32
N LEU A 329 8.93 0.67 13.40
CA LEU A 329 10.33 0.58 12.94
C LEU A 329 10.46 0.54 11.40
N ARG A 330 9.37 0.44 10.64
CA ARG A 330 9.40 0.67 9.18
C ARG A 330 9.59 2.14 8.84
N LYS A 331 9.17 3.05 9.72
CA LYS A 331 9.39 4.49 9.56
C LYS A 331 10.84 4.85 9.85
N ILE A 332 11.40 5.77 9.10
CA ILE A 332 12.80 6.21 9.30
C ILE A 332 12.96 6.95 10.65
N ASP A 333 11.95 7.69 11.06
CA ASP A 333 11.90 8.33 12.38
C ASP A 333 11.65 7.31 13.51
N GLY A 334 11.26 6.06 13.16
CA GLY A 334 11.05 4.95 14.09
C GLY A 334 9.81 5.08 14.97
N VAL A 335 9.88 4.46 16.15
CA VAL A 335 8.83 4.45 17.18
C VAL A 335 9.07 5.59 18.16
N ASN A 336 8.07 6.48 18.29
CA ASN A 336 8.13 7.53 19.31
C ASN A 336 7.80 6.96 20.69
N ILE A 337 8.70 7.15 21.65
CA ILE A 337 8.59 6.64 23.03
C ILE A 337 7.39 7.25 23.76
N GLY A 338 7.12 8.55 23.52
CA GLY A 338 5.99 9.26 24.11
C GLY A 338 4.65 8.74 23.62
N ASP A 339 4.53 8.51 22.32
CA ASP A 339 3.30 7.96 21.70
C ASP A 339 3.04 6.53 22.20
N PHE A 340 4.07 5.68 22.24
CA PHE A 340 3.94 4.34 22.80
C PHE A 340 3.44 4.38 24.25
N LYS A 341 4.03 5.23 25.09
CA LYS A 341 3.61 5.43 26.47
C LYS A 341 2.16 5.90 26.59
N LYS A 342 1.76 6.84 25.72
CA LYS A 342 0.40 7.39 25.73
C LYS A 342 -0.64 6.32 25.37
N ILE A 343 -0.33 5.45 24.39
CA ILE A 343 -1.25 4.42 23.89
C ILE A 343 -1.33 3.24 24.87
N PHE A 344 -0.19 2.75 25.37
CA PHE A 344 -0.13 1.49 26.12
C PHE A 344 0.09 1.66 27.63
N GLY A 345 0.33 2.88 28.12
CA GLY A 345 0.57 3.14 29.53
C GLY A 345 1.93 2.66 30.07
N VAL A 346 2.77 2.03 29.24
CA VAL A 346 4.07 1.48 29.61
C VAL A 346 5.23 2.13 28.83
N ASN A 347 6.43 2.13 29.39
CA ASN A 347 7.60 2.65 28.70
C ASN A 347 8.21 1.53 27.81
N PRO A 348 8.34 1.71 26.47
CA PRO A 348 8.90 0.69 25.60
C PRO A 348 10.36 0.33 25.94
N ILE A 349 11.16 1.28 26.43
CA ILE A 349 12.53 1.02 26.89
C ILE A 349 12.55 0.00 28.03
N MET A 350 11.61 0.11 28.97
CA MET A 350 11.51 -0.83 30.09
C MET A 350 10.93 -2.18 29.66
N LYS A 351 9.90 -2.16 28.83
CA LYS A 351 9.21 -3.36 28.33
C LYS A 351 10.14 -4.25 27.51
N TYR A 352 10.92 -3.64 26.62
CA TYR A 352 11.77 -4.34 25.65
C TYR A 352 13.27 -4.22 25.98
N CYS A 353 13.66 -3.96 27.24
CA CYS A 353 15.04 -3.64 27.59
C CYS A 353 16.05 -4.65 27.02
N LYS A 354 15.81 -5.97 27.16
CA LYS A 354 16.71 -7.02 26.67
C LYS A 354 16.83 -7.03 25.14
N THR A 355 15.71 -6.91 24.44
CA THR A 355 15.66 -6.86 22.98
C THR A 355 16.36 -5.60 22.47
N LEU A 356 16.09 -4.45 23.07
CA LEU A 356 16.71 -3.19 22.67
C LEU A 356 18.21 -3.17 22.98
N ASP A 357 18.66 -3.72 24.12
CA ASP A 357 20.08 -3.85 24.45
C ASP A 357 20.80 -4.74 23.43
N LYS A 358 20.22 -5.90 23.06
CA LYS A 358 20.73 -6.80 22.01
C LYS A 358 20.89 -6.07 20.68
N LEU A 359 19.79 -5.50 20.18
CA LEU A 359 19.75 -4.85 18.87
C LEU A 359 20.66 -3.61 18.80
N THR A 360 20.83 -2.89 19.92
CA THR A 360 21.77 -1.76 20.02
C THR A 360 23.22 -2.24 20.01
N HIS A 361 23.52 -3.34 20.72
CA HIS A 361 24.87 -3.93 20.72
C HIS A 361 25.27 -4.47 19.35
N GLU A 362 24.30 -4.97 18.59
CA GLU A 362 24.47 -5.44 17.21
C GLU A 362 24.52 -4.30 16.18
N ASP A 363 24.38 -3.05 16.60
CA ASP A 363 24.30 -1.85 15.76
C ASP A 363 23.14 -1.89 14.76
N LEU A 364 22.00 -2.48 15.15
CA LEU A 364 20.80 -2.59 14.32
C LEU A 364 19.79 -1.48 14.60
N ILE A 365 19.76 -0.95 15.82
CA ILE A 365 18.89 0.16 16.20
C ILE A 365 19.67 1.28 16.87
N GLN A 366 19.07 2.46 16.90
CA GLN A 366 19.49 3.61 17.68
C GLN A 366 18.35 4.02 18.60
N VAL A 367 18.66 4.24 19.85
CA VAL A 367 17.71 4.71 20.87
C VAL A 367 18.17 6.08 21.33
N ASP A 368 17.35 7.09 21.16
CA ASP A 368 17.55 8.43 21.69
C ASP A 368 16.47 8.78 22.73
N GLU A 369 16.42 10.03 23.20
CA GLU A 369 15.46 10.47 24.23
C GLU A 369 13.99 10.33 23.80
N ASN A 370 13.72 10.38 22.49
CA ASN A 370 12.38 10.46 21.94
C ASN A 370 11.99 9.24 21.11
N ASN A 371 12.95 8.58 20.46
CA ASN A 371 12.65 7.59 19.43
C ASN A 371 13.54 6.34 19.55
N ILE A 372 12.99 5.23 19.09
CA ILE A 372 13.67 3.97 18.79
C ILE A 372 13.57 3.78 17.27
N LYS A 373 14.71 3.78 16.57
CA LYS A 373 14.75 3.72 15.09
C LYS A 373 15.83 2.77 14.58
N LEU A 374 15.68 2.32 13.36
CA LEU A 374 16.71 1.52 12.69
C LEU A 374 18.00 2.34 12.51
N SER A 375 19.14 1.72 12.71
CA SER A 375 20.44 2.22 12.25
C SER A 375 20.58 2.03 10.73
N LYS A 376 21.68 2.50 10.14
CA LYS A 376 21.98 2.20 8.73
C LYS A 376 22.07 0.68 8.49
N LYS A 377 22.76 -0.05 9.38
CA LYS A 377 22.85 -1.51 9.31
C LYS A 377 21.49 -2.18 9.56
N GLY A 378 20.69 -1.61 10.48
CA GLY A 378 19.34 -2.09 10.74
C GLY A 378 18.39 -1.92 9.58
N ILE A 379 18.52 -0.87 8.77
CA ILE A 379 17.75 -0.73 7.51
C ILE A 379 18.10 -1.86 6.53
N ASP A 380 19.39 -2.21 6.41
CA ASP A 380 19.84 -3.31 5.56
C ASP A 380 19.36 -4.69 6.03
N LEU A 381 19.10 -4.84 7.32
CA LEU A 381 18.72 -6.09 7.99
C LEU A 381 17.39 -5.95 8.74
N ALA A 382 16.47 -5.15 8.21
CA ALA A 382 15.26 -4.77 8.92
C ALA A 382 14.39 -5.98 9.32
N ASN A 383 14.34 -7.03 8.50
CA ASN A 383 13.61 -8.26 8.84
C ASN A 383 14.09 -8.87 10.14
N LEU A 384 15.41 -8.94 10.38
CA LEU A 384 15.97 -9.47 11.63
C LEU A 384 15.57 -8.63 12.84
N VAL A 385 15.39 -7.31 12.64
CA VAL A 385 14.94 -6.43 13.74
C VAL A 385 13.45 -6.66 14.02
N TRP A 386 12.63 -6.80 12.99
CA TRP A 386 11.19 -7.01 13.16
C TRP A 386 10.87 -8.36 13.81
N GLU A 387 11.62 -9.41 13.48
CA GLU A 387 11.48 -10.75 14.07
C GLU A 387 11.67 -10.77 15.59
N GLU A 388 12.41 -9.82 16.16
CA GLU A 388 12.61 -9.71 17.62
C GLU A 388 11.36 -9.19 18.37
N PHE A 389 10.34 -8.75 17.63
CA PHE A 389 9.07 -8.26 18.17
C PHE A 389 7.87 -9.15 17.77
N VAL A 390 8.11 -10.36 17.26
CA VAL A 390 7.06 -11.31 16.86
C VAL A 390 6.86 -12.40 17.92
#